data_38f7e396d7704217d9572c790a04a60e
#
_entry.id   38f7e396d7704217d9572c790a04a60e
#
_cell.length_a   1.000
_cell.length_b   1.000
_cell.length_c   1.000
_cell.angle_alpha   90.00
_cell.angle_beta   90.00
_cell.angle_gamma   90.00
#
_symmetry.space_group_name_H-M   'P 1'
#
loop_
_entity.id
_entity.type
_entity.pdbx_description
1 polymer ?
#
loop_
_entity_poly.entity_id
_entity_poly.type
_entity_poly.pdbx_seq_one_letter_code
_entity_poly.pdbx_strand_id
1 'polypeptide(L)'
;YKRQVLVMGCGMIGTGVILDCLQKGAKVIALDTHVDKLTRVSAFGPVHTILADDEKEASQIAELTNEKGPDVVFEAAGSIATYEKALSFASYGGRIVTIGYASENIRWDSSLIVRKELNILGSRNALNEFPKVVEMLEKKSFDVDLLISGTYPFRDTPSAFAYWDQHPDKVMKLLIELT
;
A
#
# COMPACT_ATOMS: atom_id res chain seq x y z
N TYR A 1 1.56 -19.47 -11.48
CA TYR A 1 1.48 -18.14 -12.10
C TYR A 1 1.61 -17.10 -10.99
N LYS A 2 2.71 -16.34 -10.94
CA LYS A 2 2.90 -15.27 -9.95
C LYS A 2 2.01 -14.08 -10.33
N ARG A 3 1.06 -13.71 -9.47
CA ARG A 3 0.20 -12.54 -9.68
C ARG A 3 1.01 -11.26 -9.65
N GLN A 4 0.64 -10.31 -10.51
CA GLN A 4 1.14 -8.94 -10.47
C GLN A 4 0.20 -8.09 -9.61
N VAL A 5 0.78 -7.40 -8.65
CA VAL A 5 0.04 -6.62 -7.64
C VAL A 5 0.54 -5.20 -7.64
N LEU A 6 -0.36 -4.23 -7.77
CA LEU A 6 -0.08 -2.82 -7.54
C LEU A 6 -0.60 -2.42 -6.16
N VAL A 7 0.23 -1.77 -5.36
CA VAL A 7 -0.16 -1.16 -4.09
C VAL A 7 0.00 0.35 -4.21
N MET A 8 -1.11 1.07 -4.08
CA MET A 8 -1.17 2.52 -4.16
C MET A 8 -1.23 3.09 -2.74
N GLY A 9 -0.17 3.77 -2.33
CA GLY A 9 0.08 4.23 -0.97
C GLY A 9 0.97 3.27 -0.17
N CYS A 10 2.16 3.74 0.20
CA CYS A 10 3.19 2.99 0.92
C CYS A 10 3.30 3.43 2.40
N GLY A 11 2.20 3.86 3.02
CA GLY A 11 2.08 4.04 4.46
C GLY A 11 2.06 2.69 5.20
N MET A 12 1.77 2.70 6.50
CA MET A 12 1.77 1.47 7.32
C MET A 12 0.88 0.36 6.75
N ILE A 13 -0.32 0.71 6.30
CA ILE A 13 -1.29 -0.25 5.73
C ILE A 13 -0.77 -0.83 4.41
N GLY A 14 -0.36 0.04 3.47
CA GLY A 14 0.17 -0.41 2.17
C GLY A 14 1.44 -1.24 2.32
N THR A 15 2.33 -0.88 3.26
CA THR A 15 3.51 -1.69 3.57
C THR A 15 3.13 -3.08 4.10
N GLY A 16 2.13 -3.19 4.96
CA GLY A 16 1.60 -4.49 5.41
C GLY A 16 1.10 -5.35 4.25
N VAL A 17 0.38 -4.74 3.29
CA VAL A 17 -0.06 -5.43 2.05
C VAL A 17 1.14 -5.87 1.21
N ILE A 18 2.15 -5.02 1.04
CA ILE A 18 3.38 -5.34 0.29
C ILE A 18 4.06 -6.57 0.92
N LEU A 19 4.24 -6.57 2.23
CA LEU A 19 4.88 -7.68 2.95
C LEU A 19 4.12 -9.00 2.76
N ASP A 20 2.80 -9.02 2.93
CA ASP A 20 1.97 -10.21 2.70
C ASP A 20 2.05 -10.70 1.24
N CYS A 21 2.02 -9.77 0.28
CA CYS A 21 2.16 -10.09 -1.14
C CYS A 21 3.52 -10.70 -1.48
N LEU A 22 4.61 -10.15 -0.92
CA LEU A 22 5.96 -10.69 -1.08
C LEU A 22 6.08 -12.12 -0.52
N GLN A 23 5.55 -12.37 0.67
CA GLN A 23 5.54 -13.70 1.28
C GLN A 23 4.77 -14.73 0.43
N LYS A 24 3.71 -14.30 -0.24
CA LYS A 24 2.93 -15.13 -1.18
C LYS A 24 3.59 -15.26 -2.56
N GLY A 25 4.76 -14.67 -2.74
CA GLY A 25 5.53 -14.73 -3.99
C GLY A 25 4.94 -13.92 -5.14
N ALA A 26 4.11 -12.90 -4.86
CA ALA A 26 3.61 -11.99 -5.88
C ALA A 26 4.73 -11.11 -6.45
N LYS A 27 4.54 -10.60 -7.65
CA LYS A 27 5.33 -9.49 -8.20
C LYS A 27 4.67 -8.19 -7.76
N VAL A 28 5.36 -7.42 -6.93
CA VAL A 28 4.80 -6.22 -6.31
C VAL A 28 5.30 -4.97 -6.99
N ILE A 29 4.37 -4.08 -7.32
CA ILE A 29 4.59 -2.71 -7.76
C ILE A 29 4.04 -1.82 -6.66
N ALA A 30 4.84 -0.90 -6.14
CA ALA A 30 4.48 0.07 -5.12
C ALA A 30 4.46 1.48 -5.71
N LEU A 31 3.36 2.20 -5.53
CA LEU A 31 3.16 3.57 -6.00
C LEU A 31 2.93 4.49 -4.80
N ASP A 32 3.73 5.54 -4.66
CA ASP A 32 3.54 6.59 -3.65
C ASP A 32 4.06 7.94 -4.16
N THR A 33 3.60 9.03 -3.55
CA THR A 33 4.07 10.40 -3.83
C THR A 33 5.39 10.74 -3.12
N HIS A 34 5.86 9.91 -2.20
CA HIS A 34 7.04 10.17 -1.36
C HIS A 34 8.15 9.15 -1.63
N VAL A 35 9.29 9.65 -2.09
CA VAL A 35 10.48 8.83 -2.37
C VAL A 35 10.96 8.04 -1.14
N ASP A 36 10.91 8.66 0.04
CA ASP A 36 11.35 8.02 1.29
C ASP A 36 10.52 6.76 1.63
N LYS A 37 9.21 6.81 1.38
CA LYS A 37 8.33 5.64 1.56
C LYS A 37 8.64 4.54 0.55
N LEU A 38 8.90 4.91 -0.70
CA LEU A 38 9.29 3.98 -1.76
C LEU A 38 10.64 3.32 -1.46
N THR A 39 11.62 4.10 -1.01
CA THR A 39 12.92 3.59 -0.57
C THR A 39 12.77 2.59 0.57
N ARG A 40 11.93 2.89 1.54
CA ARG A 40 11.67 2.00 2.68
C ARG A 40 11.04 0.69 2.26
N VAL A 41 10.02 0.70 1.41
CA VAL A 41 9.36 -0.54 0.99
C VAL A 41 10.26 -1.40 0.11
N SER A 42 11.20 -0.82 -0.64
CA SER A 42 12.17 -1.58 -1.43
C SER A 42 13.17 -2.36 -0.56
N ALA A 43 13.38 -1.95 0.68
CA ALA A 43 14.25 -2.67 1.63
C ALA A 43 13.64 -3.99 2.11
N PHE A 44 12.33 -4.20 1.98
CA PHE A 44 11.67 -5.44 2.38
C PHE A 44 11.78 -6.58 1.37
N GLY A 45 12.23 -6.31 0.14
CA GLY A 45 12.36 -7.35 -0.89
C GLY A 45 12.23 -6.81 -2.31
N PRO A 46 12.02 -7.70 -3.28
CA PRO A 46 11.95 -7.34 -4.70
C PRO A 46 10.63 -6.61 -5.03
N VAL A 47 10.60 -5.31 -4.78
CA VAL A 47 9.49 -4.41 -5.07
C VAL A 47 9.89 -3.45 -6.18
N HIS A 48 9.08 -3.36 -7.23
CA HIS A 48 9.21 -2.28 -8.22
C HIS A 48 8.54 -1.02 -7.66
N THR A 49 9.29 0.06 -7.53
CA THR A 49 8.77 1.32 -6.98
C THR A 49 8.52 2.33 -8.09
N ILE A 50 7.39 3.02 -8.02
CA ILE A 50 7.01 4.11 -8.94
C ILE A 50 6.69 5.34 -8.09
N LEU A 51 7.39 6.44 -8.36
CA LEU A 51 6.99 7.74 -7.82
C LEU A 51 5.76 8.21 -8.59
N ALA A 52 4.71 8.54 -7.85
CA ALA A 52 3.47 9.01 -8.47
C ALA A 52 3.72 10.31 -9.23
N ASP A 53 3.48 10.25 -10.53
CA ASP A 53 3.66 11.34 -11.49
C ASP A 53 2.60 11.14 -12.57
N ASP A 54 1.64 12.04 -12.63
CA ASP A 54 0.46 11.93 -13.51
C ASP A 54 0.79 11.66 -14.99
N GLU A 55 2.01 11.99 -15.43
CA GLU A 55 2.42 11.79 -16.82
C GLU A 55 3.05 10.40 -17.08
N LYS A 56 3.74 9.80 -16.10
CA LYS A 56 4.59 8.62 -16.34
C LYS A 56 4.14 7.34 -15.65
N GLU A 57 3.38 7.44 -14.58
CA GLU A 57 3.02 6.26 -13.78
C GLU A 57 2.27 5.20 -14.59
N ALA A 58 1.35 5.63 -15.45
CA ALA A 58 0.57 4.71 -16.29
C ALA A 58 1.46 3.92 -17.26
N SER A 59 2.42 4.59 -17.92
CA SER A 59 3.35 3.94 -18.83
C SER A 59 4.30 2.97 -18.12
N GLN A 60 4.79 3.34 -16.94
CA GLN A 60 5.64 2.47 -16.12
C GLN A 60 4.90 1.22 -15.64
N ILE A 61 3.63 1.37 -15.19
CA ILE A 61 2.80 0.23 -14.82
C ILE A 61 2.55 -0.68 -16.02
N ALA A 62 2.23 -0.12 -17.19
CA ALA A 62 2.01 -0.86 -18.41
C ALA A 62 3.25 -1.67 -18.82
N GLU A 63 4.44 -1.05 -18.81
CA GLU A 63 5.72 -1.72 -19.10
C GLU A 63 5.96 -2.89 -18.14
N LEU A 64 5.84 -2.68 -16.83
CA LEU A 64 6.06 -3.70 -15.80
C LEU A 64 5.06 -4.87 -15.89
N THR A 65 3.90 -4.64 -16.46
CA THR A 65 2.80 -5.62 -16.58
C THR A 65 2.61 -6.16 -18.00
N ASN A 66 3.54 -5.87 -18.93
CA ASN A 66 3.44 -6.23 -20.37
C ASN A 66 2.11 -5.77 -20.98
N GLU A 67 1.75 -4.52 -20.76
CA GLU A 67 0.54 -3.83 -21.28
C GLU A 67 -0.80 -4.40 -20.77
N LYS A 68 -0.77 -5.35 -19.82
CA LYS A 68 -1.99 -6.02 -19.32
C LYS A 68 -2.59 -5.36 -18.09
N GLY A 69 -1.81 -4.56 -17.38
CA GLY A 69 -2.15 -4.06 -16.06
C GLY A 69 -1.98 -5.11 -14.94
N PRO A 70 -1.94 -4.72 -13.67
CA PRO A 70 -1.84 -5.62 -12.53
C PRO A 70 -3.12 -6.45 -12.33
N ASP A 71 -2.97 -7.71 -11.94
CA ASP A 71 -4.09 -8.63 -11.62
C ASP A 71 -4.89 -8.15 -10.40
N VAL A 72 -4.20 -7.49 -9.47
CA VAL A 72 -4.79 -6.94 -8.23
C VAL A 72 -4.24 -5.54 -7.98
N VAL A 73 -5.13 -4.61 -7.68
CA VAL A 73 -4.80 -3.25 -7.23
C VAL A 73 -5.29 -3.08 -5.80
N PHE A 74 -4.39 -2.74 -4.89
CA PHE A 74 -4.74 -2.32 -3.53
C PHE A 74 -4.68 -0.80 -3.46
N GLU A 75 -5.81 -0.19 -3.15
CA GLU A 75 -5.92 1.23 -2.85
C GLU A 75 -5.78 1.43 -1.33
N ALA A 76 -4.63 1.92 -0.87
CA ALA A 76 -4.28 2.12 0.53
C ALA A 76 -3.87 3.57 0.86
N ALA A 77 -4.02 4.49 -0.08
CA ALA A 77 -3.73 5.91 0.11
C ALA A 77 -4.95 6.70 0.60
N GLY A 78 -6.15 6.31 0.17
CA GLY A 78 -7.40 6.97 0.55
C GLY A 78 -7.60 8.32 -0.15
N SER A 79 -7.02 8.54 -1.32
CA SER A 79 -7.20 9.76 -2.10
C SER A 79 -8.16 9.56 -3.27
N ILE A 80 -8.87 10.62 -3.66
CA ILE A 80 -9.78 10.57 -4.83
C ILE A 80 -9.00 10.12 -6.07
N ALA A 81 -7.82 10.70 -6.29
CA ALA A 81 -7.01 10.41 -7.46
C ALA A 81 -6.60 8.93 -7.54
N THR A 82 -6.18 8.32 -6.42
CA THR A 82 -5.80 6.90 -6.41
C THR A 82 -6.99 5.98 -6.63
N TYR A 83 -8.16 6.31 -6.09
CA TYR A 83 -9.39 5.57 -6.35
C TYR A 83 -9.78 5.60 -7.84
N GLU A 84 -9.74 6.76 -8.48
CA GLU A 84 -10.09 6.91 -9.89
C GLU A 84 -9.08 6.18 -10.79
N LYS A 85 -7.78 6.32 -10.51
CA LYS A 85 -6.71 5.66 -11.25
C LYS A 85 -6.72 4.14 -11.10
N ALA A 86 -7.16 3.61 -9.95
CA ALA A 86 -7.22 2.17 -9.72
C ALA A 86 -8.03 1.42 -10.79
N LEU A 87 -9.14 2.01 -11.28
CA LEU A 87 -9.93 1.43 -12.38
C LEU A 87 -9.14 1.34 -13.70
N SER A 88 -8.40 2.41 -14.02
CA SER A 88 -7.64 2.47 -15.27
C SER A 88 -6.43 1.53 -15.26
N PHE A 89 -5.77 1.36 -14.12
CA PHE A 89 -4.58 0.52 -13.99
C PHE A 89 -4.89 -0.97 -13.95
N ALA A 90 -6.00 -1.39 -13.33
CA ALA A 90 -6.33 -2.80 -13.20
C ALA A 90 -6.44 -3.51 -14.56
N SER A 91 -5.98 -4.75 -14.63
CA SER A 91 -6.13 -5.62 -15.80
C SER A 91 -7.59 -5.97 -16.08
N TYR A 92 -7.90 -6.48 -17.27
CA TYR A 92 -9.18 -7.11 -17.55
C TYR A 92 -9.40 -8.33 -16.65
N GLY A 93 -10.59 -8.46 -16.07
CA GLY A 93 -10.90 -9.45 -15.04
C GLY A 93 -10.19 -9.21 -13.72
N GLY A 94 -9.54 -8.06 -13.56
CA GLY A 94 -8.74 -7.71 -12.40
C GLY A 94 -9.58 -7.43 -11.15
N ARG A 95 -8.87 -7.30 -10.04
CA ARG A 95 -9.47 -7.04 -8.72
C ARG A 95 -8.94 -5.73 -8.15
N ILE A 96 -9.84 -4.91 -7.64
CA ILE A 96 -9.50 -3.70 -6.88
C ILE A 96 -9.94 -3.93 -5.44
N VAL A 97 -9.02 -3.74 -4.49
CA VAL A 97 -9.29 -3.82 -3.06
C VAL A 97 -9.08 -2.45 -2.45
N THR A 98 -10.15 -1.84 -1.98
CA THR A 98 -10.11 -0.52 -1.33
C THR A 98 -9.94 -0.69 0.17
N ILE A 99 -8.91 -0.06 0.73
CA ILE A 99 -8.57 -0.09 2.15
C ILE A 99 -8.51 1.34 2.71
N GLY A 100 -8.00 2.29 1.91
CA GLY A 100 -7.93 3.69 2.27
C GLY A 100 -9.32 4.33 2.37
N TYR A 101 -9.46 5.31 3.24
CA TYR A 101 -10.70 6.10 3.36
C TYR A 101 -10.54 7.42 2.63
N ALA A 102 -11.33 7.63 1.59
CA ALA A 102 -11.45 8.95 0.98
C ALA A 102 -12.35 9.85 1.83
N SER A 103 -11.98 11.11 1.97
CA SER A 103 -12.75 12.12 2.71
C SER A 103 -13.96 12.62 1.96
N GLU A 104 -14.04 12.38 0.64
CA GLU A 104 -15.08 12.88 -0.26
C GLU A 104 -15.65 11.75 -1.11
N ASN A 105 -16.73 12.04 -1.83
CA ASN A 105 -17.36 11.10 -2.75
C ASN A 105 -16.46 10.83 -3.96
N ILE A 106 -16.23 9.55 -4.24
CA ILE A 106 -15.48 9.09 -5.39
C ILE A 106 -16.37 9.00 -6.62
N ARG A 107 -15.88 9.47 -7.75
CA ARG A 107 -16.55 9.32 -9.06
C ARG A 107 -15.85 8.22 -9.85
N TRP A 108 -16.52 7.10 -10.00
CA TRP A 108 -16.02 6.00 -10.82
C TRP A 108 -16.71 5.93 -12.17
N ASP A 109 -15.91 5.71 -13.22
CA ASP A 109 -16.48 5.38 -14.52
C ASP A 109 -17.01 3.94 -14.51
N SER A 110 -18.32 3.80 -14.36
CA SER A 110 -18.99 2.50 -14.34
C SER A 110 -18.80 1.73 -15.65
N SER A 111 -18.59 2.43 -16.76
CA SER A 111 -18.32 1.77 -18.07
C SER A 111 -16.98 1.02 -18.06
N LEU A 112 -15.97 1.52 -17.36
CA LEU A 112 -14.69 0.82 -17.17
C LEU A 112 -14.86 -0.45 -16.35
N ILE A 113 -15.69 -0.41 -15.30
CA ILE A 113 -15.97 -1.56 -14.45
C ILE A 113 -16.57 -2.69 -15.30
N VAL A 114 -17.57 -2.37 -16.10
CA VAL A 114 -18.23 -3.35 -16.96
C VAL A 114 -17.30 -3.84 -18.08
N ARG A 115 -16.66 -2.92 -18.80
CA ARG A 115 -15.78 -3.27 -19.92
C ARG A 115 -14.59 -4.14 -19.52
N LYS A 116 -14.03 -3.92 -18.34
CA LYS A 116 -12.90 -4.68 -17.82
C LYS A 116 -13.33 -5.86 -16.93
N GLU A 117 -14.61 -6.07 -16.69
CA GLU A 117 -15.13 -7.14 -15.80
C GLU A 117 -14.47 -7.11 -14.41
N LEU A 118 -14.37 -5.90 -13.81
CA LEU A 118 -13.62 -5.70 -12.58
C LEU A 118 -14.37 -6.21 -11.34
N ASN A 119 -13.63 -6.80 -10.42
CA ASN A 119 -14.09 -7.12 -9.08
C ASN A 119 -13.65 -6.00 -8.11
N ILE A 120 -14.59 -5.31 -7.49
CA ILE A 120 -14.32 -4.25 -6.51
C ILE A 120 -14.71 -4.72 -5.13
N LEU A 121 -13.76 -4.69 -4.20
CA LEU A 121 -13.90 -5.21 -2.85
C LEU A 121 -13.48 -4.14 -1.84
N GLY A 122 -14.24 -3.99 -0.77
CA GLY A 122 -13.83 -3.24 0.41
C GLY A 122 -13.11 -4.16 1.40
N SER A 123 -12.08 -3.62 2.07
CA SER A 123 -11.41 -4.31 3.16
C SER A 123 -11.36 -3.40 4.38
N ARG A 124 -11.77 -3.93 5.54
CA ARG A 124 -11.76 -3.18 6.80
C ARG A 124 -11.48 -4.11 7.98
N ASN A 125 -10.65 -3.61 8.90
CA ASN A 125 -10.29 -4.29 10.16
C ASN A 125 -9.66 -5.67 9.95
N ALA A 126 -9.55 -6.44 11.03
CA ALA A 126 -8.99 -7.78 11.04
C ALA A 126 -10.02 -8.76 11.60
N LEU A 127 -10.36 -9.78 10.84
CA LEU A 127 -11.17 -10.90 11.31
C LEU A 127 -10.29 -12.13 11.41
N ASN A 128 -9.91 -12.51 12.64
CA ASN A 128 -9.06 -13.67 12.92
C ASN A 128 -7.67 -13.63 12.25
N GLU A 129 -7.15 -12.44 11.91
CA GLU A 129 -5.86 -12.31 11.22
C GLU A 129 -4.67 -12.15 12.19
N PHE A 130 -4.91 -11.75 13.44
CA PHE A 130 -3.83 -11.54 14.43
C PHE A 130 -2.90 -12.75 14.60
N PRO A 131 -3.38 -14.00 14.71
CA PRO A 131 -2.48 -15.16 14.81
C PRO A 131 -1.54 -15.29 13.61
N LYS A 132 -2.03 -15.02 12.40
CA LYS A 132 -1.21 -15.08 11.18
C LYS A 132 -0.14 -13.98 11.16
N VAL A 133 -0.50 -12.77 11.64
CA VAL A 133 0.46 -11.65 11.73
C VAL A 133 1.54 -11.96 12.76
N VAL A 134 1.17 -12.52 13.93
CA VAL A 134 2.14 -12.96 14.94
C VAL A 134 3.09 -14.02 14.36
N GLU A 135 2.56 -15.04 13.70
CA GLU A 135 3.36 -16.07 13.02
C GLU A 135 4.32 -15.45 11.98
N MET A 136 3.85 -14.46 11.22
CA MET A 136 4.67 -13.75 10.24
C MET A 136 5.83 -13.00 10.91
N LEU A 137 5.58 -12.35 12.04
CA LEU A 137 6.60 -11.65 12.82
C LEU A 137 7.60 -12.61 13.47
N GLU A 138 7.13 -13.74 14.02
CA GLU A 138 7.98 -14.77 14.62
C GLU A 138 8.94 -15.42 13.61
N LYS A 139 8.51 -15.59 12.37
CA LYS A 139 9.36 -16.11 11.27
C LYS A 139 10.52 -15.18 10.91
N LYS A 140 10.51 -13.93 11.36
CA LYS A 140 11.56 -12.92 11.06
C LYS A 140 11.92 -12.85 9.57
N SER A 141 10.92 -13.01 8.70
CA SER A 141 11.11 -13.01 7.25
C SER A 141 11.48 -11.63 6.67
N PHE A 142 11.38 -10.59 7.49
CA PHE A 142 11.79 -9.22 7.20
C PHE A 142 12.22 -8.53 8.50
N ASP A 143 12.95 -7.43 8.36
CA ASP A 143 13.36 -6.61 9.50
C ASP A 143 12.19 -5.75 9.99
N VAL A 144 11.66 -6.07 11.18
CA VAL A 144 10.53 -5.36 11.80
C VAL A 144 10.92 -3.92 12.19
N ASP A 145 12.20 -3.68 12.51
CA ASP A 145 12.66 -2.36 12.92
C ASP A 145 12.52 -1.33 11.81
N LEU A 146 12.50 -1.77 10.55
CA LEU A 146 12.20 -0.91 9.40
C LEU A 146 10.76 -0.33 9.41
N LEU A 147 9.84 -0.94 10.16
CA LEU A 147 8.47 -0.41 10.35
C LEU A 147 8.41 0.66 11.44
N ILE A 148 9.41 0.73 12.33
CA ILE A 148 9.41 1.60 13.50
C ILE A 148 10.21 2.86 13.18
N SER A 149 9.54 4.00 13.15
CA SER A 149 10.18 5.30 12.87
C SER A 149 10.71 5.99 14.12
N GLY A 150 10.32 5.53 15.28
CA GLY A 150 10.79 6.05 16.56
C GLY A 150 10.02 5.48 17.75
N THR A 151 10.66 5.56 18.92
CA THR A 151 10.07 5.14 20.19
C THR A 151 10.14 6.31 21.16
N TYR A 152 9.04 6.57 21.85
CA TYR A 152 8.89 7.68 22.78
C TYR A 152 8.42 7.17 24.14
N PRO A 153 8.92 7.71 25.26
CA PRO A 153 8.35 7.43 26.57
C PRO A 153 6.93 8.01 26.69
N PHE A 154 6.09 7.41 27.51
CA PHE A 154 4.66 7.78 27.63
C PHE A 154 4.45 9.29 27.88
N ARG A 155 5.29 9.91 28.72
CA ARG A 155 5.22 11.35 29.03
C ARG A 155 5.41 12.25 27.78
N ASP A 156 6.10 11.75 26.74
CA ASP A 156 6.43 12.49 25.54
C ASP A 156 5.45 12.19 24.37
N THR A 157 4.34 11.48 24.67
CA THR A 157 3.29 11.19 23.68
C THR A 157 2.82 12.41 22.87
N PRO A 158 2.58 13.59 23.47
CA PRO A 158 2.22 14.80 22.71
C PRO A 158 3.27 15.18 21.68
N SER A 159 4.56 15.06 22.03
CA SER A 159 5.67 15.36 21.12
C SER A 159 5.76 14.36 19.97
N ALA A 160 5.47 13.07 20.24
CA ALA A 160 5.41 12.04 19.21
C ALA A 160 4.32 12.33 18.17
N PHE A 161 3.13 12.72 18.60
CA PHE A 161 2.05 13.13 17.70
C PHE A 161 2.40 14.39 16.91
N ALA A 162 2.97 15.41 17.57
CA ALA A 162 3.40 16.62 16.91
C ALA A 162 4.48 16.34 15.83
N TYR A 163 5.42 15.44 16.14
CA TYR A 163 6.42 15.02 15.16
C TYR A 163 5.79 14.31 13.97
N TRP A 164 4.83 13.40 14.21
CA TRP A 164 4.13 12.69 13.13
C TRP A 164 3.37 13.68 12.23
N ASP A 165 2.63 14.62 12.83
CA ASP A 165 1.86 15.62 12.09
C ASP A 165 2.74 16.50 11.19
N GLN A 166 3.95 16.85 11.68
CA GLN A 166 4.92 17.66 10.94
C GLN A 166 5.71 16.86 9.89
N HIS A 167 5.85 15.55 10.05
CA HIS A 167 6.69 14.70 9.20
C HIS A 167 5.97 13.41 8.76
N PRO A 168 4.79 13.51 8.10
CA PRO A 168 4.00 12.34 7.71
C PRO A 168 4.70 11.46 6.65
N ASP A 169 5.64 12.03 5.91
CA ASP A 169 6.51 11.37 4.94
C ASP A 169 7.56 10.46 5.61
N LYS A 170 8.06 10.85 6.79
CA LYS A 170 9.11 10.14 7.53
C LYS A 170 8.57 9.08 8.50
N VAL A 171 7.33 9.26 8.96
CA VAL A 171 6.76 8.39 9.98
C VAL A 171 5.97 7.23 9.34
N MET A 172 6.40 6.00 9.64
CA MET A 172 5.66 4.77 9.38
C MET A 172 4.85 4.39 10.61
N LYS A 173 5.53 4.14 11.72
CA LYS A 173 4.96 3.77 13.02
C LYS A 173 5.80 4.35 14.16
N LEU A 174 5.13 4.99 15.13
CA LEU A 174 5.74 5.38 16.39
C LEU A 174 5.29 4.43 17.49
N LEU A 175 6.21 4.05 18.36
CA LEU A 175 5.93 3.27 19.57
C LEU A 175 5.95 4.19 20.78
N ILE A 176 5.06 3.92 21.73
CA ILE A 176 5.02 4.60 23.01
C ILE A 176 5.32 3.57 24.10
N GLU A 177 6.41 3.78 24.83
CA GLU A 177 6.80 2.96 25.97
C GLU A 177 6.01 3.39 27.22
N LEU A 178 5.35 2.45 27.86
CA LEU A 178 4.50 2.69 29.04
C LEU A 178 5.24 2.62 30.37
N THR A 179 6.56 2.41 30.32
CA THR A 179 7.43 2.30 31.52
C THR A 179 8.32 3.52 31.65
#